data_e1f707700f27eb678fa41efb0ba504af
#
_entry.id   e1f707700f27eb678fa41efb0ba504af
#
_cell.length_a   1.000
_cell.length_b   1.000
_cell.length_c   1.000
_cell.angle_alpha   90.00
_cell.angle_beta   90.00
_cell.angle_gamma   90.00
#
_symmetry.space_group_name_H-M   'P 1'
#
loop_
_entity.id
_entity.type
_entity.pdbx_description
1 polymer ?
#
loop_
_entity_poly.entity_id
_entity_poly.type
_entity_poly.pdbx_seq_one_letter_code
_entity_poly.pdbx_strand_id
1 'polypeptide(L)'
;IKTIKEKIDEDWKPSSMLWETTNRRADEKTISYCESHDQALVGDKTIIFRLVDADMYWHFKKGDENFATERGIALHKMIRLLTCSTINGGYLNFMGNEFGHPEWIDFPREGNGWSHKYARRQWNLVDNKDLCYHYLGDFDQAMMSLIGGTKNFQKTKVEERWHNDGDQVFAFQRGELLFFFNFSPTRSYTDYGFMVKAGT
;
A
#
# COMPACT_ATOMS: atom_id res chain seq x y z
N ILE A 1 5.82 1.87 7.17
CA ILE A 1 5.87 3.33 7.41
C ILE A 1 7.31 3.81 7.56
N LYS A 2 8.10 3.28 8.51
CA LYS A 2 9.48 3.71 8.76
C LYS A 2 10.34 3.65 7.49
N THR A 3 10.30 2.54 6.77
CA THR A 3 11.02 2.35 5.50
C THR A 3 10.68 3.43 4.47
N ILE A 4 9.40 3.75 4.31
CA ILE A 4 8.92 4.77 3.37
C ILE A 4 9.38 6.18 3.76
N LYS A 5 9.57 6.43 5.06
CA LYS A 5 10.01 7.73 5.57
C LYS A 5 11.51 7.96 5.47
N GLU A 6 12.29 6.91 5.68
CA GLU A 6 13.72 7.01 5.91
C GLU A 6 14.57 6.59 4.69
N LYS A 7 13.97 5.93 3.70
CA LYS A 7 14.69 5.37 2.56
C LYS A 7 13.98 5.68 1.25
N ILE A 8 14.76 5.96 0.24
CA ILE A 8 14.29 5.91 -1.14
C ILE A 8 14.00 4.46 -1.52
N ASP A 9 13.11 4.23 -2.45
CA ASP A 9 12.64 2.87 -2.80
C ASP A 9 13.71 2.00 -3.46
N GLU A 10 14.75 2.60 -4.08
CA GLU A 10 15.93 1.89 -4.54
C GLU A 10 16.68 1.16 -3.40
N ASP A 11 16.57 1.65 -2.17
CA ASP A 11 17.22 1.10 -0.98
C ASP A 11 16.33 0.14 -0.17
N TRP A 12 15.10 -0.11 -0.65
CA TRP A 12 14.22 -1.03 0.06
C TRP A 12 14.68 -2.47 -0.10
N LYS A 13 14.70 -3.18 1.02
CA LYS A 13 15.06 -4.60 1.06
C LYS A 13 13.81 -5.46 1.25
N PRO A 14 13.37 -6.17 0.22
CA PRO A 14 12.21 -7.03 0.26
C PRO A 14 12.21 -8.04 1.41
N SER A 15 13.35 -8.66 1.71
CA SER A 15 13.49 -9.59 2.84
C SER A 15 13.12 -8.93 4.17
N SER A 16 13.63 -7.71 4.40
CA SER A 16 13.32 -6.93 5.60
C SER A 16 11.84 -6.52 5.66
N MET A 17 11.25 -6.14 4.53
CA MET A 17 9.83 -5.76 4.47
C MET A 17 8.92 -6.94 4.80
N LEU A 18 9.19 -8.12 4.25
CA LEU A 18 8.42 -9.32 4.54
C LEU A 18 8.58 -9.74 6.01
N TRP A 19 9.83 -9.71 6.50
CA TRP A 19 10.11 -10.04 7.90
C TRP A 19 9.38 -9.10 8.87
N GLU A 20 9.46 -7.79 8.68
CA GLU A 20 8.81 -6.79 9.53
C GLU A 20 7.28 -6.94 9.54
N THR A 21 6.67 -7.31 8.42
CA THR A 21 5.22 -7.50 8.33
C THR A 21 4.75 -8.84 8.89
N THR A 22 5.67 -9.80 9.12
CA THR A 22 5.35 -11.15 9.60
C THR A 22 5.95 -11.50 10.96
N ASN A 23 6.93 -10.71 11.45
CA ASN A 23 7.60 -10.94 12.73
C ASN A 23 6.70 -10.57 13.91
N ARG A 24 6.04 -11.56 14.46
CA ARG A 24 5.11 -11.46 15.59
C ARG A 24 4.98 -12.78 16.30
N ARG A 25 4.46 -12.78 17.51
CA ARG A 25 4.18 -14.01 18.26
C ARG A 25 3.10 -14.81 17.54
N ALA A 26 3.20 -16.15 17.59
CA ALA A 26 2.31 -17.05 16.83
C ALA A 26 0.83 -16.90 17.22
N ASP A 27 0.56 -16.62 18.47
CA ASP A 27 -0.78 -16.49 19.08
C ASP A 27 -1.28 -15.04 19.18
N GLU A 28 -0.42 -14.07 18.87
CA GLU A 28 -0.74 -12.65 18.95
C GLU A 28 -1.49 -12.19 17.70
N LYS A 29 -2.69 -11.65 17.92
CA LYS A 29 -3.48 -11.01 16.86
C LYS A 29 -3.18 -9.52 16.84
N THR A 30 -2.82 -9.00 15.67
CA THR A 30 -2.48 -7.60 15.46
C THR A 30 -3.36 -6.98 14.40
N ILE A 31 -3.56 -5.67 14.49
CA ILE A 31 -4.17 -4.87 13.43
C ILE A 31 -3.03 -4.26 12.61
N SER A 32 -2.98 -4.61 11.33
CA SER A 32 -1.99 -4.09 10.39
C SER A 32 -2.56 -2.93 9.59
N TYR A 33 -1.75 -1.92 9.32
CA TYR A 33 -2.13 -0.77 8.51
C TYR A 33 -0.93 -0.15 7.80
N CYS A 34 -1.17 0.49 6.68
CA CYS A 34 -0.17 1.27 5.97
C CYS A 34 -0.13 2.70 6.48
N GLU A 35 -1.31 3.24 6.79
CA GLU A 35 -1.52 4.60 7.25
C GLU A 35 -2.62 4.60 8.29
N SER A 36 -2.45 5.39 9.34
CA SER A 36 -3.47 5.67 10.34
C SER A 36 -3.70 7.18 10.44
N HIS A 37 -4.64 7.58 11.28
CA HIS A 37 -4.88 8.99 11.57
C HIS A 37 -3.64 9.71 12.11
N ASP A 38 -2.75 9.02 12.81
CA ASP A 38 -1.55 9.65 13.37
C ASP A 38 -0.63 10.22 12.29
N GLN A 39 -0.43 9.50 11.17
CA GLN A 39 0.36 10.00 10.06
C GLN A 39 -0.36 11.14 9.34
N ALA A 40 -1.67 11.01 9.16
CA ALA A 40 -2.46 11.97 8.42
C ALA A 40 -2.80 13.25 9.20
N LEU A 41 -2.72 13.23 10.54
CA LEU A 41 -3.15 14.33 11.43
C LEU A 41 -2.01 15.02 12.17
N VAL A 42 -0.97 14.31 12.53
CA VAL A 42 0.04 14.79 13.51
C VAL A 42 1.33 15.22 12.80
N GLY A 43 1.20 16.10 11.81
CA GLY A 43 2.36 16.75 11.18
C GLY A 43 3.17 15.88 10.22
N ASP A 44 2.60 14.76 9.79
CA ASP A 44 3.19 13.91 8.75
C ASP A 44 2.40 14.01 7.44
N LYS A 45 2.82 13.29 6.42
CA LYS A 45 2.16 13.23 5.11
C LYS A 45 1.40 11.92 4.93
N THR A 46 0.36 11.92 4.14
CA THR A 46 -0.26 10.67 3.64
C THR A 46 0.77 9.86 2.85
N ILE A 47 0.57 8.53 2.79
CA ILE A 47 1.51 7.66 2.05
C ILE A 47 1.63 8.09 0.60
N ILE A 48 0.51 8.33 -0.07
CA ILE A 48 0.55 8.72 -1.48
C ILE A 48 1.30 10.05 -1.66
N PHE A 49 1.12 11.02 -0.76
CA PHE A 49 1.84 12.27 -0.83
C PHE A 49 3.35 12.10 -0.58
N ARG A 50 3.76 11.11 0.22
CA ARG A 50 5.17 10.77 0.38
C ARG A 50 5.79 10.16 -0.87
N LEU A 51 4.99 9.42 -1.63
CA LEU A 51 5.45 8.71 -2.83
C LEU A 51 5.48 9.60 -4.08
N VAL A 52 4.58 10.57 -4.17
CA VAL A 52 4.38 11.40 -5.37
C VAL A 52 4.74 12.88 -5.13
N ASP A 53 4.58 13.36 -3.88
CA ASP A 53 4.77 14.75 -3.47
C ASP A 53 3.90 15.72 -4.27
N ALA A 54 4.41 16.90 -4.61
CA ALA A 54 3.69 17.98 -5.28
C ALA A 54 3.13 17.60 -6.66
N ASP A 55 3.70 16.60 -7.32
CA ASP A 55 3.23 16.13 -8.63
C ASP A 55 1.76 15.64 -8.58
N MET A 56 1.25 15.27 -7.40
CA MET A 56 -0.17 14.96 -7.23
C MET A 56 -1.10 16.11 -7.64
N TYR A 57 -0.67 17.34 -7.51
CA TYR A 57 -1.51 18.51 -7.84
C TYR A 57 -1.49 18.84 -9.32
N TRP A 58 -0.45 18.43 -10.04
CA TRP A 58 -0.21 18.83 -11.41
C TRP A 58 -0.32 17.68 -12.41
N HIS A 59 0.05 16.45 -11.99
CA HIS A 59 0.24 15.29 -12.85
C HIS A 59 -0.61 14.08 -12.45
N PHE A 60 -1.79 14.31 -11.86
CA PHE A 60 -2.69 13.23 -11.44
C PHE A 60 -3.90 13.03 -12.37
N LYS A 61 -3.79 13.54 -13.60
CA LYS A 61 -4.79 13.33 -14.64
C LYS A 61 -4.50 12.05 -15.43
N LYS A 62 -5.55 11.38 -15.84
CA LYS A 62 -5.46 10.22 -16.73
C LYS A 62 -4.81 10.63 -18.06
N GLY A 63 -3.80 9.88 -18.48
CA GLY A 63 -3.06 10.14 -19.71
C GLY A 63 -1.98 11.22 -19.60
N ASP A 64 -1.76 11.78 -18.41
CA ASP A 64 -0.61 12.60 -18.12
C ASP A 64 0.57 11.68 -17.74
N GLU A 65 1.56 11.59 -18.63
CA GLU A 65 2.73 10.74 -18.45
C GLU A 65 3.71 11.41 -17.48
N ASN A 66 3.66 10.99 -16.22
CA ASN A 66 4.59 11.44 -15.19
C ASN A 66 5.12 10.24 -14.41
N PHE A 67 6.42 9.98 -14.49
CA PHE A 67 7.07 8.82 -13.87
C PHE A 67 6.87 8.77 -12.35
N ALA A 68 6.97 9.91 -11.65
CA ALA A 68 6.80 9.95 -10.20
C ALA A 68 5.38 9.56 -9.80
N THR A 69 4.37 10.04 -10.53
CA THR A 69 2.97 9.69 -10.30
C THR A 69 2.68 8.22 -10.58
N GLU A 70 3.11 7.69 -11.72
CA GLU A 70 2.90 6.29 -12.09
C GLU A 70 3.58 5.34 -11.10
N ARG A 71 4.84 5.64 -10.75
CA ARG A 71 5.60 4.90 -9.75
C ARG A 71 4.95 4.97 -8.37
N GLY A 72 4.55 6.17 -7.94
CA GLY A 72 3.89 6.35 -6.64
C GLY A 72 2.58 5.58 -6.53
N ILE A 73 1.77 5.55 -7.59
CA ILE A 73 0.54 4.75 -7.67
C ILE A 73 0.88 3.25 -7.57
N ALA A 74 1.88 2.78 -8.30
CA ALA A 74 2.30 1.38 -8.26
C ALA A 74 2.81 0.97 -6.87
N LEU A 75 3.67 1.77 -6.26
CA LEU A 75 4.18 1.54 -4.91
C LEU A 75 3.08 1.56 -3.86
N HIS A 76 2.15 2.50 -3.94
CA HIS A 76 1.01 2.58 -3.03
C HIS A 76 0.15 1.30 -3.07
N LYS A 77 -0.13 0.78 -4.28
CA LYS A 77 -0.84 -0.49 -4.46
C LYS A 77 -0.06 -1.66 -3.84
N MET A 78 1.23 -1.77 -4.13
CA MET A 78 2.08 -2.85 -3.59
C MET A 78 2.22 -2.81 -2.08
N ILE A 79 2.42 -1.63 -1.48
CA ILE A 79 2.49 -1.45 -0.02
C ILE A 79 1.20 -1.91 0.64
N ARG A 80 0.05 -1.52 0.10
CA ARG A 80 -1.25 -1.91 0.62
C ARG A 80 -1.51 -3.40 0.47
N LEU A 81 -1.19 -3.97 -0.69
CA LEU A 81 -1.31 -5.41 -0.93
C LEU A 81 -0.43 -6.22 0.03
N LEU A 82 0.84 -5.83 0.20
CA LEU A 82 1.75 -6.49 1.14
C LEU A 82 1.18 -6.45 2.56
N THR A 83 0.74 -5.27 3.01
CA THR A 83 0.19 -5.12 4.35
C THR A 83 -1.06 -5.97 4.55
N CYS A 84 -2.01 -5.92 3.60
CA CYS A 84 -3.26 -6.66 3.69
C CYS A 84 -3.07 -8.17 3.54
N SER A 85 -2.14 -8.61 2.68
CA SER A 85 -1.88 -10.04 2.46
C SER A 85 -1.10 -10.72 3.59
N THR A 86 -0.43 -9.95 4.45
CA THR A 86 0.33 -10.48 5.59
C THR A 86 -0.38 -10.37 6.95
N ILE A 87 -1.63 -9.90 7.02
CA ILE A 87 -2.40 -9.76 8.28
C ILE A 87 -2.55 -11.09 9.02
N ASN A 88 -2.69 -11.02 10.36
CA ASN A 88 -3.08 -12.18 11.17
C ASN A 88 -4.25 -11.91 12.14
N GLY A 89 -4.76 -10.72 12.12
CA GLY A 89 -5.89 -10.27 12.92
C GLY A 89 -6.80 -9.39 12.06
N GLY A 90 -6.53 -8.10 12.02
CA GLY A 90 -7.30 -7.14 11.26
C GLY A 90 -6.46 -6.30 10.30
N TYR A 91 -7.12 -5.71 9.34
CA TYR A 91 -6.59 -4.67 8.47
C TYR A 91 -7.33 -3.37 8.73
N LEU A 92 -6.60 -2.33 9.09
CA LEU A 92 -7.16 -1.00 9.24
C LEU A 92 -6.82 -0.18 7.98
N ASN A 93 -7.83 0.40 7.40
CA ASN A 93 -7.68 1.38 6.35
C ASN A 93 -8.16 2.74 6.85
N PHE A 94 -7.25 3.71 6.92
CA PHE A 94 -7.66 5.06 7.27
C PHE A 94 -8.40 5.69 6.09
N MET A 95 -9.54 6.31 6.36
CA MET A 95 -10.43 6.87 5.33
C MET A 95 -9.68 7.76 4.33
N GLY A 96 -9.82 7.46 3.05
CA GLY A 96 -9.14 8.13 1.95
C GLY A 96 -7.85 7.45 1.48
N ASN A 97 -7.23 6.60 2.30
CA ASN A 97 -6.05 5.84 1.87
C ASN A 97 -6.40 4.86 0.74
N GLU A 98 -7.62 4.32 0.71
CA GLU A 98 -8.12 3.41 -0.33
C GLU A 98 -8.03 3.99 -1.74
N PHE A 99 -8.15 5.29 -1.89
CA PHE A 99 -8.01 5.96 -3.19
C PHE A 99 -6.84 6.94 -3.26
N GLY A 100 -5.99 6.98 -2.21
CA GLY A 100 -4.81 7.84 -2.20
C GLY A 100 -5.14 9.33 -2.03
N HIS A 101 -6.04 9.68 -1.10
CA HIS A 101 -6.34 11.08 -0.81
C HIS A 101 -5.07 11.82 -0.40
N PRO A 102 -4.71 12.95 -1.05
CA PRO A 102 -3.39 13.58 -0.88
C PRO A 102 -3.25 14.36 0.41
N GLU A 103 -4.34 14.88 0.95
CA GLU A 103 -4.32 15.85 2.04
C GLU A 103 -4.49 15.19 3.41
N TRP A 104 -3.87 15.80 4.41
CA TRP A 104 -4.13 15.46 5.81
C TRP A 104 -5.54 15.91 6.22
N ILE A 105 -5.99 15.42 7.40
CA ILE A 105 -7.18 15.95 8.06
C ILE A 105 -6.75 16.98 9.10
N ASP A 106 -7.34 18.18 9.05
CA ASP A 106 -7.21 19.20 10.09
C ASP A 106 -8.58 19.40 10.75
N PHE A 107 -8.71 18.91 11.97
CA PHE A 107 -9.96 19.03 12.72
C PHE A 107 -10.24 20.48 13.11
N PRO A 108 -11.53 20.87 13.26
CA PRO A 108 -11.90 22.17 13.75
C PRO A 108 -11.22 22.47 15.10
N ARG A 109 -10.49 23.57 15.17
CA ARG A 109 -9.77 24.05 16.36
C ARG A 109 -9.63 25.55 16.30
N GLU A 110 -9.26 26.17 17.40
CA GLU A 110 -9.10 27.64 17.47
C GLU A 110 -8.13 28.17 16.39
N GLY A 111 -6.99 27.51 16.19
CA GLY A 111 -5.96 27.93 15.24
C GLY A 111 -6.38 27.90 13.76
N ASN A 112 -7.50 27.26 13.39
CA ASN A 112 -8.05 27.29 12.04
C ASN A 112 -9.46 27.90 11.99
N GLY A 113 -9.84 28.69 13.01
CA GLY A 113 -11.14 29.34 13.10
C GLY A 113 -12.31 28.35 13.16
N TRP A 114 -12.11 27.18 13.76
CA TRP A 114 -13.11 26.09 13.85
C TRP A 114 -13.61 25.60 12.49
N SER A 115 -12.76 25.69 11.48
CA SER A 115 -13.10 25.32 10.09
C SER A 115 -13.22 23.81 9.91
N HIS A 116 -14.27 23.37 9.22
CA HIS A 116 -14.49 21.99 8.78
C HIS A 116 -13.89 21.70 7.39
N LYS A 117 -13.22 22.67 6.75
CA LYS A 117 -12.75 22.56 5.37
C LYS A 117 -11.90 21.32 5.13
N TYR A 118 -10.96 21.04 6.04
CA TYR A 118 -10.03 19.90 5.96
C TYR A 118 -10.40 18.74 6.88
N ALA A 119 -11.57 18.79 7.51
CA ALA A 119 -12.05 17.73 8.41
C ALA A 119 -12.72 16.55 7.68
N ARG A 120 -12.77 16.57 6.37
CA ARG A 120 -13.45 15.56 5.53
C ARG A 120 -12.64 15.21 4.29
N ARG A 121 -12.91 14.01 3.75
CA ARG A 121 -12.31 13.56 2.49
C ARG A 121 -13.06 14.09 1.28
N GLN A 122 -12.33 14.29 0.20
CA GLN A 122 -12.85 14.72 -1.10
C GLN A 122 -13.16 13.48 -1.95
N TRP A 123 -14.32 12.85 -1.69
CA TRP A 123 -14.75 11.65 -2.40
C TRP A 123 -14.94 11.86 -3.90
N ASN A 124 -15.24 13.08 -4.33
CA ASN A 124 -15.32 13.45 -5.73
C ASN A 124 -14.02 13.19 -6.51
N LEU A 125 -12.87 13.05 -5.84
CA LEU A 125 -11.60 12.72 -6.50
C LEU A 125 -11.62 11.29 -7.04
N VAL A 126 -12.11 10.32 -6.27
CA VAL A 126 -12.18 8.92 -6.72
C VAL A 126 -13.31 8.70 -7.73
N ASP A 127 -14.39 9.48 -7.64
CA ASP A 127 -15.50 9.41 -8.57
C ASP A 127 -15.16 9.99 -9.95
N ASN A 128 -14.21 10.91 -10.01
CA ASN A 128 -13.78 11.54 -11.26
C ASN A 128 -12.89 10.60 -12.09
N LYS A 129 -13.41 10.11 -13.22
CA LYS A 129 -12.72 9.18 -14.10
C LYS A 129 -11.59 9.81 -14.94
N ASP A 130 -11.47 11.13 -14.92
CA ASP A 130 -10.36 11.85 -15.56
C ASP A 130 -9.14 11.97 -14.65
N LEU A 131 -9.24 11.53 -13.38
CA LEU A 131 -8.16 11.56 -12.40
C LEU A 131 -7.69 10.13 -12.05
N CYS A 132 -6.43 9.99 -11.69
CA CYS A 132 -5.82 8.70 -11.38
C CYS A 132 -6.27 8.07 -10.05
N TYR A 133 -6.99 8.80 -9.19
CA TYR A 133 -7.47 8.30 -7.90
C TYR A 133 -8.36 7.06 -8.04
N HIS A 134 -9.17 6.97 -9.09
CA HIS A 134 -10.01 5.82 -9.32
C HIS A 134 -9.23 4.51 -9.52
N TYR A 135 -8.00 4.56 -10.07
CA TYR A 135 -7.15 3.37 -10.20
C TYR A 135 -6.72 2.78 -8.85
N LEU A 136 -6.60 3.63 -7.83
CA LEU A 136 -6.32 3.20 -6.46
C LEU A 136 -7.57 2.65 -5.80
N GLY A 137 -8.72 3.29 -5.99
CA GLY A 137 -10.01 2.82 -5.49
C GLY A 137 -10.43 1.48 -6.10
N ASP A 138 -10.30 1.33 -7.42
CA ASP A 138 -10.59 0.08 -8.12
C ASP A 138 -9.66 -1.07 -7.64
N PHE A 139 -8.39 -0.75 -7.42
CA PHE A 139 -7.43 -1.70 -6.85
C PHE A 139 -7.81 -2.11 -5.42
N ASP A 140 -8.22 -1.16 -4.58
CA ASP A 140 -8.65 -1.45 -3.21
C ASP A 140 -9.83 -2.42 -3.21
N GLN A 141 -10.83 -2.16 -4.02
CA GLN A 141 -12.00 -3.02 -4.15
C GLN A 141 -11.60 -4.44 -4.60
N ALA A 142 -10.71 -4.55 -5.59
CA ALA A 142 -10.23 -5.84 -6.09
C ALA A 142 -9.42 -6.59 -5.03
N MET A 143 -8.51 -5.90 -4.31
CA MET A 143 -7.69 -6.46 -3.23
C MET A 143 -8.58 -6.98 -2.09
N MET A 144 -9.54 -6.20 -1.63
CA MET A 144 -10.45 -6.58 -0.56
C MET A 144 -11.35 -7.74 -0.95
N SER A 145 -11.83 -7.75 -2.20
CA SER A 145 -12.63 -8.85 -2.75
C SER A 145 -11.84 -10.15 -2.85
N LEU A 146 -10.60 -10.09 -3.33
CA LEU A 146 -9.72 -11.26 -3.41
C LEU A 146 -9.44 -11.85 -2.03
N ILE A 147 -8.99 -11.03 -1.09
CA ILE A 147 -8.61 -11.49 0.25
C ILE A 147 -9.81 -11.93 1.07
N GLY A 148 -10.91 -11.16 1.00
CA GLY A 148 -12.15 -11.48 1.70
C GLY A 148 -12.87 -12.70 1.13
N GLY A 149 -12.76 -12.95 -0.18
CA GLY A 149 -13.32 -14.09 -0.87
C GLY A 149 -12.51 -15.38 -0.72
N THR A 150 -11.24 -15.30 -0.34
CA THR A 150 -10.38 -16.48 -0.18
C THR A 150 -10.68 -17.20 1.13
N LYS A 151 -11.15 -18.45 0.98
CA LYS A 151 -11.56 -19.28 2.12
C LYS A 151 -10.41 -19.48 3.12
N ASN A 152 -10.69 -19.24 4.39
CA ASN A 152 -9.74 -19.43 5.48
C ASN A 152 -8.44 -18.60 5.35
N PHE A 153 -8.39 -17.56 4.57
CA PHE A 153 -7.19 -16.76 4.34
C PHE A 153 -6.47 -16.40 5.64
N GLN A 154 -7.19 -15.87 6.64
CA GLN A 154 -6.59 -15.46 7.92
C GLN A 154 -6.07 -16.61 8.79
N LYS A 155 -6.52 -17.85 8.52
CA LYS A 155 -6.06 -19.05 9.25
C LYS A 155 -4.77 -19.65 8.67
N THR A 156 -4.41 -19.25 7.47
CA THR A 156 -3.20 -19.74 6.79
C THR A 156 -1.99 -18.88 7.17
N LYS A 157 -0.81 -19.51 7.19
CA LYS A 157 0.45 -18.82 7.46
C LYS A 157 1.01 -18.23 6.16
N VAL A 158 1.77 -17.16 6.32
CA VAL A 158 2.63 -16.64 5.26
C VAL A 158 3.85 -17.55 5.17
N GLU A 159 4.08 -18.13 4.00
CA GLU A 159 5.23 -18.98 3.71
C GLU A 159 6.09 -18.31 2.65
N GLU A 160 7.23 -17.77 3.04
CA GLU A 160 8.19 -17.22 2.08
C GLU A 160 8.60 -18.31 1.08
N ARG A 161 8.60 -17.96 -0.20
CA ARG A 161 9.01 -18.83 -1.30
C ARG A 161 10.34 -18.40 -1.88
N TRP A 162 10.56 -17.12 -1.97
CA TRP A 162 11.75 -16.55 -2.57
C TRP A 162 11.95 -15.10 -2.17
N HIS A 163 13.19 -14.67 -2.00
CA HIS A 163 13.55 -13.26 -2.03
C HIS A 163 14.92 -13.05 -2.69
N ASN A 164 15.10 -11.88 -3.29
CA ASN A 164 16.36 -11.38 -3.77
C ASN A 164 16.40 -9.87 -3.54
N ASP A 165 17.16 -9.44 -2.53
CA ASP A 165 17.26 -8.03 -2.18
C ASP A 165 18.00 -7.21 -3.25
N GLY A 166 18.92 -7.81 -4.00
CA GLY A 166 19.63 -7.16 -5.10
C GLY A 166 18.74 -6.86 -6.31
N ASP A 167 17.78 -7.70 -6.56
CA ASP A 167 16.77 -7.52 -7.62
C ASP A 167 15.52 -6.83 -7.10
N GLN A 168 15.39 -6.61 -5.81
CA GLN A 168 14.23 -6.07 -5.13
C GLN A 168 12.94 -6.88 -5.36
N VAL A 169 13.07 -8.19 -5.42
CA VAL A 169 11.98 -9.13 -5.70
C VAL A 169 11.77 -10.06 -4.53
N PHE A 170 10.52 -10.38 -4.22
CA PHE A 170 10.19 -11.47 -3.31
C PHE A 170 8.83 -12.10 -3.63
N ALA A 171 8.66 -13.32 -3.16
CA ALA A 171 7.42 -14.06 -3.27
C ALA A 171 7.11 -14.82 -1.99
N PHE A 172 5.84 -14.87 -1.64
CA PHE A 172 5.34 -15.71 -0.58
C PHE A 172 4.01 -16.35 -0.96
N GLN A 173 3.74 -17.49 -0.39
CA GLN A 173 2.46 -18.17 -0.54
C GLN A 173 1.65 -18.05 0.75
N ARG A 174 0.35 -17.89 0.60
CA ARG A 174 -0.58 -17.93 1.72
C ARG A 174 -1.85 -18.68 1.32
N GLY A 175 -1.98 -19.89 1.82
CA GLY A 175 -3.04 -20.79 1.34
C GLY A 175 -2.87 -21.10 -0.15
N GLU A 176 -3.92 -20.87 -0.91
CA GLU A 176 -3.93 -21.05 -2.37
C GLU A 176 -3.39 -19.84 -3.16
N LEU A 177 -3.16 -18.71 -2.49
CA LEU A 177 -2.68 -17.50 -3.15
C LEU A 177 -1.15 -17.42 -3.11
N LEU A 178 -0.56 -17.10 -4.25
CA LEU A 178 0.83 -16.75 -4.41
C LEU A 178 0.94 -15.25 -4.67
N PHE A 179 1.70 -14.57 -3.82
CA PHE A 179 1.99 -13.15 -3.94
C PHE A 179 3.41 -12.97 -4.43
N PHE A 180 3.56 -12.21 -5.51
CA PHE A 180 4.84 -11.87 -6.10
C PHE A 180 4.98 -10.36 -6.22
N PHE A 181 6.11 -9.81 -5.74
CA PHE A 181 6.38 -8.39 -5.74
C PHE A 181 7.71 -8.10 -6.41
N ASN A 182 7.72 -7.09 -7.27
CA ASN A 182 8.92 -6.48 -7.82
C ASN A 182 8.91 -4.99 -7.42
N PHE A 183 9.79 -4.62 -6.50
CA PHE A 183 9.96 -3.25 -6.03
C PHE A 183 11.04 -2.49 -6.80
N SER A 184 11.71 -3.13 -7.78
CA SER A 184 12.71 -2.45 -8.59
C SER A 184 12.07 -1.30 -9.37
N PRO A 185 12.60 -0.08 -9.26
CA PRO A 185 12.05 1.08 -9.97
C PRO A 185 12.25 1.02 -11.49
N THR A 186 13.27 0.28 -11.94
CA THR A 186 13.75 0.35 -13.33
C THR A 186 13.92 -1.00 -14.01
N ARG A 187 13.84 -2.12 -13.25
CA ARG A 187 14.10 -3.45 -13.82
C ARG A 187 12.86 -4.32 -13.85
N SER A 188 12.59 -4.89 -14.99
CA SER A 188 11.67 -6.01 -15.21
C SER A 188 12.47 -7.24 -15.55
N TYR A 189 12.03 -8.40 -15.10
CA TYR A 189 12.74 -9.66 -15.28
C TYR A 189 11.91 -10.61 -16.13
N THR A 190 12.55 -11.19 -17.14
CA THR A 190 12.01 -12.31 -17.91
C THR A 190 12.46 -13.63 -17.30
N ASP A 191 11.64 -14.66 -17.39
CA ASP A 191 11.97 -16.02 -16.93
C ASP A 191 12.41 -16.12 -15.45
N TYR A 192 11.86 -15.26 -14.60
CA TYR A 192 12.16 -15.25 -13.17
C TYR A 192 11.43 -16.42 -12.50
N GLY A 193 12.17 -17.47 -12.20
CA GLY A 193 11.62 -18.72 -11.66
C GLY A 193 11.95 -18.95 -10.18
N PHE A 194 11.02 -19.51 -9.43
CA PHE A 194 11.21 -19.99 -8.06
C PHE A 194 10.27 -21.16 -7.76
N MET A 195 10.61 -21.93 -6.73
CA MET A 195 9.84 -23.13 -6.37
C MET A 195 8.56 -22.78 -5.63
N VAL A 196 7.46 -23.34 -6.09
CA VAL A 196 6.15 -23.25 -5.43
C VAL A 196 5.61 -24.65 -5.15
N LYS A 197 4.70 -24.75 -4.18
CA LYS A 197 3.93 -26.00 -4.02
C LYS A 197 3.04 -26.19 -5.25
N ALA A 198 2.95 -27.42 -5.73
CA ALA A 198 1.99 -27.74 -6.78
C ALA A 198 0.58 -27.30 -6.34
N GLY A 199 -0.14 -26.65 -7.25
CA GLY A 199 -1.55 -26.36 -7.04
C GLY A 199 -2.36 -27.65 -7.00
N THR A 200 -3.32 -27.70 -6.12
CA THR A 200 -4.37 -28.74 -6.11
C THR A 200 -5.51 -28.31 -6.99
#